data_fd3c18b9156995d85a1a7da4ce81c00a
#
_entry.id   fd3c18b9156995d85a1a7da4ce81c00a
#
_cell.length_a   1.000
_cell.length_b   1.000
_cell.length_c   1.000
_cell.angle_alpha   90.00
_cell.angle_beta   90.00
_cell.angle_gamma   90.00
#
_symmetry.space_group_name_H-M   'P 1'
#
loop_
_entity.id
_entity.type
_entity.pdbx_description
1 polymer ?
#
loop_
_entity_poly.entity_id
_entity_poly.type
_entity_poly.pdbx_seq_one_letter_code
_entity_poly.pdbx_strand_id
1 'polypeptide(L)'
;YEMSASLVGSEMCIRDRNLVNTQNLPIGAVRIRDYLQKFGADTVELENIMEEYVSNFILEFRNMFLNEKEIKRIIAIGDGINNLKKVGPELNIENSISREQFGTLYKRVFDMNPEALSENYGIPYEQATLMLPMAIIYQSFLDKSKAEEILTPNVTFCDGIVAHYMDKEGYTYITKDFDNDIIQSAYSLAKRYKCNTAHIENVCSNALAIFDSFKGTHGLDKRERLQLQIAAILHCCGKYINMNESTLISYYIIMATEILGLSHKEREEIANIVRYNVYYLPSAAKASGTIKTADYMKVAKLAAILRLADVLDKSHKQKIDSVRVTIKNDTLTIVADTFEDITLEIGTFKEKTALFKKVYGIKPVLKQRRGL
;
A
#
# COMPACT_ATOMS: atom_id res chain seq x y z
N TYR A 1 -2.12 11.92 14.10
CA TYR A 1 -2.51 11.05 12.99
C TYR A 1 -3.92 11.41 12.54
N GLU A 2 -4.13 11.39 11.26
CA GLU A 2 -5.42 11.53 10.62
C GLU A 2 -5.78 10.18 10.00
N MET A 3 -7.05 9.81 10.04
CA MET A 3 -7.56 8.58 9.46
C MET A 3 -8.66 8.92 8.47
N SER A 4 -8.59 8.36 7.28
CA SER A 4 -9.62 8.48 6.27
C SER A 4 -10.43 7.19 6.21
N ALA A 5 -11.74 7.31 6.30
CA ALA A 5 -12.67 6.21 6.19
C ALA A 5 -13.64 6.44 5.02
N SER A 6 -13.87 5.41 4.23
CA SER A 6 -14.82 5.44 3.13
C SER A 6 -15.89 4.35 3.30
N LEU A 7 -17.03 4.52 2.64
CA LEU A 7 -18.14 3.54 2.63
C LEU A 7 -17.72 2.13 2.14
N VAL A 8 -16.58 2.02 1.51
CA VAL A 8 -16.04 0.76 0.95
C VAL A 8 -15.07 0.06 1.93
N GLY A 9 -14.84 0.65 3.12
CA GLY A 9 -14.01 0.02 4.15
C GLY A 9 -12.50 0.12 3.91
N SER A 10 -12.02 1.17 3.23
CA SER A 10 -10.58 1.47 3.12
C SER A 10 -10.20 2.55 4.13
N GLU A 11 -9.35 2.20 5.08
CA GLU A 11 -8.83 3.11 6.09
C GLU A 11 -7.36 3.43 5.80
N MET A 12 -7.06 4.72 5.82
CA MET A 12 -5.69 5.24 5.63
C MET A 12 -5.27 6.06 6.82
N CYS A 13 -4.09 5.77 7.34
CA CYS A 13 -3.46 6.60 8.37
C CYS A 13 -2.48 7.55 7.71
N ILE A 14 -2.71 8.85 7.89
CA ILE A 14 -1.89 9.93 7.34
C ILE A 14 -1.19 10.66 8.48
N ARG A 15 0.08 10.94 8.31
CA ARG A 15 0.87 11.78 9.20
C ARG A 15 1.71 12.74 8.38
N ASP A 16 1.64 14.03 8.70
CA ASP A 16 2.43 15.06 8.05
C ASP A 16 2.32 15.01 6.51
N ARG A 17 1.10 14.79 6.00
CA ARG A 17 0.75 14.61 4.59
C ARG A 17 1.33 13.34 3.93
N ASN A 18 1.95 12.46 4.69
CA ASN A 18 2.46 11.19 4.18
C ASN A 18 1.56 10.03 4.62
N LEU A 19 1.33 9.11 3.69
CA LEU A 19 0.63 7.86 3.99
C LEU A 19 1.50 6.99 4.90
N VAL A 20 0.98 6.65 6.07
CA VAL A 20 1.69 5.81 7.05
C VAL A 20 1.25 4.35 6.94
N ASN A 21 -0.03 4.13 6.75
CA ASN A 21 -0.61 2.80 6.63
C ASN A 21 -1.94 2.86 5.89
N THR A 22 -2.30 1.77 5.25
CA THR A 22 -3.61 1.57 4.62
C THR A 22 -4.09 0.15 4.90
N GLN A 23 -5.38 0.00 5.11
CA GLN A 23 -6.02 -1.29 5.31
C GLN A 23 -7.44 -1.24 4.75
N ASN A 24 -7.85 -2.31 4.13
CA ASN A 24 -9.24 -2.53 3.75
C ASN A 24 -9.90 -3.33 4.87
N LEU A 25 -10.91 -2.73 5.53
CA LEU A 25 -11.69 -3.41 6.54
C LEU A 25 -12.97 -3.98 5.90
N PRO A 26 -13.38 -5.19 6.25
CA PRO A 26 -14.60 -5.80 5.70
C PRO A 26 -15.87 -5.26 6.34
N ILE A 27 -15.87 -3.98 6.74
CA ILE A 27 -16.99 -3.26 7.39
C ILE A 27 -17.50 -2.16 6.46
N GLY A 28 -18.50 -2.43 5.67
CA GLY A 28 -19.19 -1.41 4.87
C GLY A 28 -20.67 -1.38 5.24
N ALA A 29 -21.31 -0.22 5.18
CA ALA A 29 -22.73 -0.08 5.57
C ALA A 29 -23.66 -1.07 4.86
N VAL A 30 -23.43 -1.32 3.56
CA VAL A 30 -24.19 -2.32 2.79
C VAL A 30 -23.96 -3.74 3.34
N ARG A 31 -22.71 -4.10 3.60
CA ARG A 31 -22.37 -5.45 4.12
C ARG A 31 -22.97 -5.67 5.50
N ILE A 32 -22.93 -4.66 6.36
CA ILE A 32 -23.48 -4.73 7.71
C ILE A 32 -24.98 -4.89 7.60
N ARG A 33 -25.68 -4.06 6.82
CA ARG A 33 -27.12 -4.17 6.59
C ARG A 33 -27.51 -5.57 6.11
N ASP A 34 -26.86 -6.07 5.05
CA ASP A 34 -27.19 -7.36 4.44
C ASP A 34 -26.87 -8.53 5.37
N TYR A 35 -25.83 -8.40 6.21
CA TYR A 35 -25.52 -9.39 7.23
C TYR A 35 -26.59 -9.47 8.31
N LEU A 36 -27.08 -8.31 8.75
CA LEU A 36 -28.04 -8.21 9.86
C LEU A 36 -29.45 -8.55 9.47
N GLN A 37 -29.86 -8.36 8.23
CA GLN A 37 -31.16 -8.84 7.74
C GLN A 37 -31.39 -10.34 7.98
N LYS A 38 -30.30 -11.10 8.20
CA LYS A 38 -30.37 -12.54 8.48
C LYS A 38 -30.81 -12.87 9.92
N PHE A 39 -30.71 -11.91 10.85
CA PHE A 39 -30.94 -12.17 12.27
C PHE A 39 -32.41 -11.94 12.70
N GLY A 40 -33.18 -11.17 11.94
CA GLY A 40 -34.61 -10.95 12.25
C GLY A 40 -34.85 -10.27 13.61
N ALA A 41 -33.84 -9.62 14.19
CA ALA A 41 -33.87 -8.97 15.49
C ALA A 41 -34.56 -7.60 15.41
N ASP A 42 -35.02 -7.07 16.55
CA ASP A 42 -35.51 -5.69 16.62
C ASP A 42 -34.41 -4.65 16.45
N THR A 43 -34.76 -3.36 16.35
CA THR A 43 -33.83 -2.30 16.05
C THR A 43 -32.74 -2.14 17.11
N VAL A 44 -33.05 -2.33 18.39
CA VAL A 44 -32.09 -2.16 19.51
C VAL A 44 -31.14 -3.36 19.59
N GLU A 45 -31.65 -4.56 19.38
CA GLU A 45 -30.78 -5.75 19.29
C GLU A 45 -29.84 -5.67 18.09
N LEU A 46 -30.35 -5.17 16.94
CA LEU A 46 -29.54 -4.96 15.73
C LEU A 46 -28.41 -3.95 15.96
N GLU A 47 -28.66 -2.84 16.65
CA GLU A 47 -27.64 -1.85 17.01
C GLU A 47 -26.50 -2.50 17.81
N ASN A 48 -26.83 -3.21 18.88
CA ASN A 48 -25.84 -3.87 19.73
C ASN A 48 -25.00 -4.88 18.95
N ILE A 49 -25.62 -5.69 18.09
CA ILE A 49 -24.92 -6.65 17.22
C ILE A 49 -24.00 -5.92 16.23
N MET A 50 -24.47 -4.82 15.64
CA MET A 50 -23.66 -3.99 14.74
C MET A 50 -22.44 -3.40 15.45
N GLU A 51 -22.66 -2.79 16.62
CA GLU A 51 -21.57 -2.19 17.41
C GLU A 51 -20.53 -3.23 17.79
N GLU A 52 -20.93 -4.40 18.25
CA GLU A 52 -20.04 -5.48 18.59
C GLU A 52 -19.23 -5.94 17.37
N TYR A 53 -19.93 -6.19 16.25
CA TYR A 53 -19.30 -6.61 15.01
C TYR A 53 -18.28 -5.59 14.50
N VAL A 54 -18.66 -4.31 14.39
CA VAL A 54 -17.80 -3.23 13.90
C VAL A 54 -16.64 -2.96 14.85
N SER A 55 -16.93 -2.89 16.15
CA SER A 55 -15.93 -2.62 17.20
C SER A 55 -14.79 -3.63 17.19
N ASN A 56 -15.08 -4.90 16.91
CA ASN A 56 -14.06 -5.94 16.84
C ASN A 56 -13.04 -5.66 15.73
N PHE A 57 -13.48 -5.35 14.50
CA PHE A 57 -12.58 -5.03 13.39
C PHE A 57 -11.76 -3.76 13.65
N ILE A 58 -12.38 -2.73 14.22
CA ILE A 58 -11.70 -1.48 14.53
C ILE A 58 -10.66 -1.68 15.63
N LEU A 59 -10.97 -2.49 16.64
CA LEU A 59 -10.03 -2.83 17.71
C LEU A 59 -8.83 -3.61 17.18
N GLU A 60 -9.06 -4.61 16.32
CA GLU A 60 -7.99 -5.35 15.65
C GLU A 60 -7.14 -4.43 14.77
N PHE A 61 -7.76 -3.58 13.97
CA PHE A 61 -7.06 -2.58 13.18
C PHE A 61 -6.17 -1.67 14.05
N ARG A 62 -6.73 -1.15 15.14
CA ARG A 62 -6.00 -0.32 16.08
C ARG A 62 -4.78 -1.05 16.65
N ASN A 63 -4.97 -2.27 17.14
CA ASN A 63 -3.91 -3.06 17.77
C ASN A 63 -2.80 -3.44 16.79
N MET A 64 -3.16 -3.79 15.54
CA MET A 64 -2.18 -4.21 14.54
C MET A 64 -1.44 -3.02 13.88
N PHE A 65 -2.13 -1.91 13.68
CA PHE A 65 -1.63 -0.85 12.78
C PHE A 65 -1.35 0.49 13.46
N LEU A 66 -2.02 0.79 14.56
CA LEU A 66 -1.89 2.09 15.21
C LEU A 66 -0.92 2.07 16.41
N ASN A 67 -0.66 0.90 17.02
CA ASN A 67 0.31 0.74 18.11
C ASN A 67 0.21 1.88 19.15
N GLU A 68 -0.96 2.09 19.75
CA GLU A 68 -1.26 3.14 20.74
C GLU A 68 -1.11 4.61 20.26
N LYS A 69 -0.91 4.82 18.96
CA LYS A 69 -0.85 6.18 18.41
C LYS A 69 -2.23 6.84 18.49
N GLU A 70 -2.24 8.05 19.01
CA GLU A 70 -3.47 8.84 19.05
C GLU A 70 -3.83 9.36 17.67
N ILE A 71 -5.05 9.08 17.24
CA ILE A 71 -5.66 9.68 16.06
C ILE A 71 -6.37 10.93 16.53
N LYS A 72 -5.97 12.08 16.02
CA LYS A 72 -6.57 13.37 16.39
C LYS A 72 -7.83 13.66 15.59
N ARG A 73 -7.88 13.25 14.34
CA ARG A 73 -8.95 13.54 13.41
C ARG A 73 -9.27 12.35 12.53
N ILE A 74 -10.52 12.22 12.17
CA ILE A 74 -11.01 11.29 11.15
C ILE A 74 -11.37 12.15 9.92
N ILE A 75 -10.98 11.73 8.73
CA ILE A 75 -11.41 12.35 7.48
C ILE A 75 -12.38 11.39 6.82
N ALA A 76 -13.64 11.78 6.73
CA ALA A 76 -14.69 10.99 6.11
C ALA A 76 -14.89 11.45 4.66
N ILE A 77 -14.82 10.51 3.71
CA ILE A 77 -14.97 10.76 2.28
C ILE A 77 -16.13 9.91 1.75
N GLY A 78 -16.97 10.49 0.91
CA GLY A 78 -18.08 9.83 0.22
C GLY A 78 -19.44 10.40 0.57
N ASP A 79 -20.47 9.94 -0.15
CA ASP A 79 -21.85 10.48 -0.06
C ASP A 79 -22.50 10.20 1.30
N GLY A 80 -22.09 9.17 1.98
CA GLY A 80 -22.70 8.76 3.22
C GLY A 80 -22.56 9.78 4.34
N ILE A 81 -21.37 10.35 4.54
CA ILE A 81 -21.16 11.38 5.55
C ILE A 81 -21.92 12.66 5.18
N ASN A 82 -22.04 12.96 3.88
CA ASN A 82 -22.80 14.10 3.39
C ASN A 82 -24.29 13.96 3.68
N ASN A 83 -24.85 12.75 3.59
CA ASN A 83 -26.24 12.49 3.98
C ASN A 83 -26.43 12.58 5.49
N LEU A 84 -25.48 12.14 6.32
CA LEU A 84 -25.54 12.35 7.77
C LEU A 84 -25.65 13.83 8.14
N LYS A 85 -24.93 14.69 7.46
CA LYS A 85 -25.02 16.15 7.68
C LYS A 85 -26.41 16.71 7.42
N LYS A 86 -27.16 16.16 6.43
CA LYS A 86 -28.53 16.60 6.13
C LYS A 86 -29.51 16.39 7.27
N VAL A 87 -29.24 15.39 8.15
CA VAL A 87 -30.10 15.06 9.29
C VAL A 87 -30.05 16.11 10.41
N GLY A 88 -29.06 17.00 10.38
CA GLY A 88 -28.92 18.07 11.38
C GLY A 88 -28.64 19.43 10.76
N PRO A 89 -29.55 19.99 9.93
CA PRO A 89 -29.31 21.26 9.26
C PRO A 89 -29.07 22.43 10.21
N GLU A 90 -29.68 22.40 11.40
CA GLU A 90 -29.50 23.43 12.44
C GLU A 90 -28.12 23.40 13.11
N LEU A 91 -27.36 22.32 12.96
CA LEU A 91 -26.00 22.22 13.53
C LEU A 91 -24.96 23.00 12.71
N ASN A 92 -25.36 23.56 11.57
CA ASN A 92 -24.50 24.37 10.69
C ASN A 92 -23.13 23.73 10.40
N ILE A 93 -23.16 22.42 10.05
CA ILE A 93 -21.95 21.65 9.82
C ILE A 93 -21.40 22.00 8.43
N GLU A 94 -20.25 22.63 8.38
CA GLU A 94 -19.55 22.93 7.12
C GLU A 94 -18.57 21.81 6.74
N ASN A 95 -17.36 21.86 7.28
CA ASN A 95 -16.25 20.98 6.90
C ASN A 95 -15.77 20.04 8.03
N SER A 96 -16.33 20.15 9.22
CA SER A 96 -16.04 19.23 10.33
C SER A 96 -17.28 19.02 11.20
N ILE A 97 -17.32 17.86 11.82
CA ILE A 97 -18.35 17.42 12.77
C ILE A 97 -17.63 17.13 14.08
N SER A 98 -17.94 17.89 15.14
CA SER A 98 -17.41 17.58 16.46
C SER A 98 -18.02 16.29 17.01
N ARG A 99 -17.38 15.67 18.00
CA ARG A 99 -17.89 14.48 18.68
C ARG A 99 -19.33 14.72 19.25
N GLU A 100 -19.59 15.90 19.78
CA GLU A 100 -20.89 16.28 20.31
C GLU A 100 -21.96 16.40 19.22
N GLN A 101 -21.63 17.11 18.13
CA GLN A 101 -22.51 17.20 16.96
C GLN A 101 -22.81 15.82 16.37
N PHE A 102 -21.78 14.97 16.28
CA PHE A 102 -21.96 13.62 15.77
C PHE A 102 -22.89 12.79 16.66
N GLY A 103 -22.74 12.88 17.99
CA GLY A 103 -23.66 12.21 18.93
C GLY A 103 -25.13 12.64 18.75
N THR A 104 -25.38 13.92 18.41
CA THR A 104 -26.71 14.39 18.08
C THR A 104 -27.25 13.80 16.78
N LEU A 105 -26.41 13.74 15.73
CA LEU A 105 -26.77 13.11 14.46
C LEU A 105 -27.05 11.60 14.63
N TYR A 106 -26.18 10.93 15.36
CA TYR A 106 -26.30 9.49 15.66
C TYR A 106 -27.66 9.19 16.31
N LYS A 107 -27.98 9.91 17.38
CA LYS A 107 -29.27 9.73 18.08
C LYS A 107 -30.46 9.93 17.15
N ARG A 108 -30.43 10.94 16.29
CA ARG A 108 -31.53 11.16 15.33
C ARG A 108 -31.68 10.04 14.33
N VAL A 109 -30.58 9.57 13.79
CA VAL A 109 -30.60 8.46 12.85
C VAL A 109 -31.12 7.18 13.53
N PHE A 110 -30.78 6.99 14.80
CA PHE A 110 -31.24 5.87 15.60
C PHE A 110 -32.75 5.94 15.90
N ASP A 111 -33.26 7.10 16.26
CA ASP A 111 -34.66 7.32 16.64
C ASP A 111 -35.63 7.32 15.43
N MET A 112 -35.11 7.30 14.19
CA MET A 112 -35.93 7.38 12.97
C MET A 112 -35.75 6.12 12.10
N ASN A 113 -36.88 5.67 11.51
CA ASN A 113 -36.83 4.63 10.49
C ASN A 113 -36.37 5.21 9.11
N PRO A 114 -35.95 4.38 8.15
CA PRO A 114 -35.48 4.84 6.84
C PRO A 114 -36.51 5.65 6.05
N GLU A 115 -37.83 5.35 6.20
CA GLU A 115 -38.90 6.09 5.57
C GLU A 115 -38.96 7.53 6.07
N ALA A 116 -38.91 7.72 7.39
CA ALA A 116 -38.91 9.06 8.00
C ALA A 116 -37.65 9.85 7.66
N LEU A 117 -36.49 9.20 7.60
CA LEU A 117 -35.24 9.85 7.15
C LEU A 117 -35.33 10.30 5.70
N SER A 118 -35.93 9.48 4.83
CA SER A 118 -36.13 9.80 3.42
C SER A 118 -37.07 11.00 3.24
N GLU A 119 -38.21 10.97 3.89
CA GLU A 119 -39.25 11.99 3.76
C GLU A 119 -38.83 13.35 4.38
N ASN A 120 -38.28 13.33 5.60
CA ASN A 120 -37.96 14.54 6.33
C ASN A 120 -36.72 15.26 5.79
N TYR A 121 -35.71 14.55 5.23
CA TYR A 121 -34.44 15.11 4.84
C TYR A 121 -34.12 14.99 3.35
N GLY A 122 -35.05 14.45 2.54
CA GLY A 122 -34.85 14.29 1.09
C GLY A 122 -33.73 13.35 0.73
N ILE A 123 -33.46 12.35 1.55
CA ILE A 123 -32.43 11.32 1.32
C ILE A 123 -33.08 10.19 0.53
N PRO A 124 -32.50 9.71 -0.59
CA PRO A 124 -33.03 8.55 -1.30
C PRO A 124 -33.20 7.35 -0.36
N TYR A 125 -34.35 6.65 -0.45
CA TYR A 125 -34.70 5.57 0.48
C TYR A 125 -33.59 4.51 0.62
N GLU A 126 -32.98 4.09 -0.49
CA GLU A 126 -31.86 3.14 -0.48
C GLU A 126 -30.67 3.64 0.36
N GLN A 127 -30.41 4.94 0.32
CA GLN A 127 -29.35 5.56 1.13
C GLN A 127 -29.79 5.72 2.59
N ALA A 128 -31.07 6.01 2.84
CA ALA A 128 -31.63 6.09 4.18
C ALA A 128 -31.49 4.76 4.94
N THR A 129 -31.66 3.62 4.27
CA THR A 129 -31.44 2.28 4.88
C THR A 129 -30.00 2.02 5.33
N LEU A 130 -29.03 2.79 4.82
CA LEU A 130 -27.62 2.66 5.16
C LEU A 130 -27.16 3.65 6.25
N MET A 131 -28.04 4.59 6.65
CA MET A 131 -27.68 5.66 7.58
C MET A 131 -27.28 5.13 8.96
N LEU A 132 -28.07 4.22 9.54
CA LEU A 132 -27.79 3.65 10.85
C LEU A 132 -26.49 2.80 10.84
N PRO A 133 -26.30 1.81 9.94
CA PRO A 133 -25.03 1.10 9.84
C PRO A 133 -23.80 2.02 9.71
N MET A 134 -23.94 3.08 8.94
CA MET A 134 -22.86 4.03 8.71
C MET A 134 -22.59 4.89 9.96
N ALA A 135 -23.63 5.36 10.63
CA ALA A 135 -23.50 6.11 11.87
C ALA A 135 -22.78 5.26 12.94
N ILE A 136 -23.11 3.96 13.05
CA ILE A 136 -22.44 3.02 13.95
C ILE A 136 -20.95 2.86 13.61
N ILE A 137 -20.60 2.75 12.32
CA ILE A 137 -19.20 2.68 11.90
C ILE A 137 -18.42 3.92 12.37
N TYR A 138 -18.93 5.13 12.09
CA TYR A 138 -18.26 6.37 12.50
C TYR A 138 -18.18 6.54 14.01
N GLN A 139 -19.25 6.19 14.74
CA GLN A 139 -19.26 6.23 16.21
C GLN A 139 -18.20 5.30 16.78
N SER A 140 -18.11 4.07 16.27
CA SER A 140 -17.10 3.10 16.70
C SER A 140 -15.68 3.58 16.41
N PHE A 141 -15.42 4.22 15.28
CA PHE A 141 -14.13 4.85 15.00
C PHE A 141 -13.82 6.02 15.96
N LEU A 142 -14.78 6.89 16.22
CA LEU A 142 -14.63 7.96 17.19
C LEU A 142 -14.25 7.42 18.57
N ASP A 143 -14.95 6.41 19.05
CA ASP A 143 -14.77 5.87 20.40
C ASP A 143 -13.43 5.12 20.55
N LYS A 144 -13.06 4.35 19.56
CA LYS A 144 -11.81 3.57 19.61
C LYS A 144 -10.56 4.38 19.27
N SER A 145 -10.67 5.41 18.44
CA SER A 145 -9.54 6.28 18.07
C SER A 145 -9.29 7.43 19.03
N LYS A 146 -10.27 7.80 19.85
CA LYS A 146 -10.27 9.02 20.67
C LYS A 146 -10.20 10.32 19.84
N ALA A 147 -10.53 10.28 18.56
CA ALA A 147 -10.58 11.47 17.73
C ALA A 147 -11.64 12.48 18.25
N GLU A 148 -11.33 13.75 18.15
CA GLU A 148 -12.20 14.83 18.63
C GLU A 148 -13.21 15.28 17.59
N GLU A 149 -12.88 15.09 16.31
CA GLU A 149 -13.70 15.54 15.19
C GLU A 149 -13.59 14.64 13.95
N ILE A 150 -14.61 14.71 13.10
CA ILE A 150 -14.64 14.14 11.76
C ILE A 150 -14.59 15.27 10.75
N LEU A 151 -13.52 15.35 9.95
CA LEU A 151 -13.43 16.26 8.83
C LEU A 151 -14.25 15.72 7.65
N THR A 152 -15.03 16.60 7.01
CA THR A 152 -15.93 16.23 5.91
C THR A 152 -15.65 17.17 4.71
N PRO A 153 -14.63 16.88 3.90
CA PRO A 153 -14.19 17.78 2.82
C PRO A 153 -15.17 17.88 1.65
N ASN A 154 -16.33 17.25 1.72
CA ASN A 154 -17.38 17.22 0.68
C ASN A 154 -16.87 16.73 -0.68
N VAL A 155 -15.93 15.80 -0.68
CA VAL A 155 -15.42 15.14 -1.88
C VAL A 155 -15.94 13.71 -1.99
N THR A 156 -16.10 13.25 -3.22
CA THR A 156 -16.56 11.90 -3.56
C THR A 156 -15.46 11.13 -4.29
N PHE A 157 -15.67 9.85 -4.51
CA PHE A 157 -14.80 9.05 -5.34
C PHE A 157 -14.77 9.55 -6.79
N CYS A 158 -15.89 10.05 -7.31
CA CYS A 158 -15.97 10.62 -8.65
C CYS A 158 -15.11 11.87 -8.81
N ASP A 159 -15.07 12.74 -7.78
CA ASP A 159 -14.20 13.93 -7.81
C ASP A 159 -12.73 13.54 -7.91
N GLY A 160 -12.32 12.47 -7.23
CA GLY A 160 -10.97 11.92 -7.32
C GLY A 160 -10.63 11.40 -8.73
N ILE A 161 -11.57 10.70 -9.39
CA ILE A 161 -11.40 10.23 -10.77
C ILE A 161 -11.27 11.40 -11.74
N VAL A 162 -12.15 12.40 -11.62
CA VAL A 162 -12.13 13.61 -12.45
C VAL A 162 -10.82 14.36 -12.25
N ALA A 163 -10.39 14.57 -11.00
CA ALA A 163 -9.13 15.26 -10.71
C ALA A 163 -7.93 14.52 -11.32
N HIS A 164 -7.87 13.20 -11.22
CA HIS A 164 -6.82 12.38 -11.83
C HIS A 164 -6.82 12.50 -13.37
N TYR A 165 -8.01 12.47 -14.00
CA TYR A 165 -8.13 12.64 -15.45
C TYR A 165 -7.65 14.02 -15.89
N MET A 166 -8.06 15.07 -15.19
CA MET A 166 -7.66 16.46 -15.50
C MET A 166 -6.15 16.68 -15.36
N ASP A 167 -5.52 16.07 -14.34
CA ASP A 167 -4.07 16.11 -14.17
C ASP A 167 -3.34 15.40 -15.31
N LYS A 168 -3.82 14.22 -15.70
CA LYS A 168 -3.26 13.42 -16.79
C LYS A 168 -3.33 14.16 -18.14
N GLU A 169 -4.42 14.88 -18.41
CA GLU A 169 -4.62 15.66 -19.63
C GLU A 169 -3.97 17.07 -19.55
N GLY A 170 -3.34 17.41 -18.42
CA GLY A 170 -2.63 18.67 -18.24
C GLY A 170 -3.52 19.89 -17.95
N TYR A 171 -4.79 19.68 -17.59
CA TYR A 171 -5.70 20.76 -17.22
C TYR A 171 -5.48 21.26 -15.79
N THR A 172 -4.90 20.43 -14.93
CA THR A 172 -4.57 20.77 -13.54
C THR A 172 -3.20 20.23 -13.20
N TYR A 173 -2.58 20.80 -12.16
CA TYR A 173 -1.34 20.26 -11.60
C TYR A 173 -1.60 19.77 -10.18
N ILE A 174 -1.63 18.46 -10.00
CA ILE A 174 -1.61 17.85 -8.69
C ILE A 174 -0.15 17.84 -8.23
N THR A 175 0.18 18.69 -7.26
CA THR A 175 1.57 18.81 -6.74
C THR A 175 2.00 17.62 -5.88
N LYS A 176 1.08 16.69 -5.55
CA LYS A 176 1.38 15.55 -4.71
C LYS A 176 2.07 14.44 -5.51
N ASP A 177 3.20 13.97 -5.00
CA ASP A 177 3.92 12.82 -5.52
C ASP A 177 3.28 11.51 -5.03
N PHE A 178 2.36 10.96 -5.83
CA PHE A 178 1.71 9.67 -5.55
C PHE A 178 2.69 8.50 -5.59
N ASP A 179 3.76 8.55 -6.37
CA ASP A 179 4.80 7.52 -6.39
C ASP A 179 5.47 7.42 -5.02
N ASN A 180 5.68 8.57 -4.34
CA ASN A 180 6.19 8.58 -2.97
C ASN A 180 5.23 7.92 -1.97
N ASP A 181 3.91 8.10 -2.10
CA ASP A 181 2.94 7.43 -1.23
C ASP A 181 3.01 5.90 -1.38
N ILE A 182 3.18 5.40 -2.60
CA ILE A 182 3.36 3.97 -2.88
C ILE A 182 4.64 3.45 -2.20
N ILE A 183 5.74 4.20 -2.32
CA ILE A 183 7.02 3.87 -1.68
C ILE A 183 6.88 3.85 -0.15
N GLN A 184 6.22 4.84 0.45
CA GLN A 184 6.00 4.89 1.90
C GLN A 184 5.11 3.73 2.37
N SER A 185 4.10 3.34 1.61
CA SER A 185 3.28 2.15 1.88
C SER A 185 4.13 0.87 1.91
N ALA A 186 5.05 0.72 0.95
CA ALA A 186 5.97 -0.41 0.92
C ALA A 186 6.93 -0.41 2.12
N TYR A 187 7.50 0.74 2.51
CA TYR A 187 8.31 0.85 3.72
C TYR A 187 7.53 0.52 5.00
N SER A 188 6.28 0.97 5.09
CA SER A 188 5.40 0.65 6.21
C SER A 188 5.14 -0.85 6.31
N LEU A 189 4.95 -1.53 5.17
CA LEU A 189 4.81 -2.97 5.12
C LEU A 189 6.12 -3.67 5.53
N ALA A 190 7.26 -3.25 5.02
CA ALA A 190 8.57 -3.78 5.40
C ALA A 190 8.85 -3.63 6.91
N LYS A 191 8.47 -2.49 7.49
CA LYS A 191 8.58 -2.24 8.94
C LYS A 191 7.69 -3.16 9.76
N ARG A 192 6.47 -3.46 9.30
CA ARG A 192 5.55 -4.42 9.93
C ARG A 192 6.20 -5.80 10.05
N TYR A 193 6.90 -6.24 9.02
CA TYR A 193 7.64 -7.50 8.98
C TYR A 193 9.07 -7.39 9.51
N LYS A 194 9.39 -6.31 10.25
CA LYS A 194 10.69 -6.09 10.92
C LYS A 194 11.88 -6.30 9.99
N CYS A 195 11.76 -5.89 8.74
CA CYS A 195 12.87 -5.94 7.80
C CYS A 195 14.02 -5.01 8.24
N ASN A 196 15.26 -5.37 7.91
CA ASN A 196 16.42 -4.52 8.14
C ASN A 196 16.39 -3.31 7.20
N THR A 197 16.08 -2.13 7.72
CA THR A 197 15.93 -0.91 6.94
C THR A 197 17.21 -0.52 6.20
N ALA A 198 18.38 -0.63 6.86
CA ALA A 198 19.66 -0.28 6.25
C ALA A 198 19.99 -1.20 5.04
N HIS A 199 19.69 -2.49 5.16
CA HIS A 199 19.81 -3.43 4.04
C HIS A 199 18.86 -3.08 2.89
N ILE A 200 17.59 -2.79 3.17
CA ILE A 200 16.61 -2.40 2.18
C ILE A 200 17.06 -1.15 1.42
N GLU A 201 17.47 -0.10 2.12
CA GLU A 201 17.93 1.15 1.52
C GLU A 201 19.14 0.94 0.61
N ASN A 202 20.10 0.13 1.05
CA ASN A 202 21.27 -0.22 0.26
C ASN A 202 20.88 -1.01 -1.00
N VAL A 203 20.04 -2.04 -0.87
CA VAL A 203 19.54 -2.82 -2.03
C VAL A 203 18.74 -1.95 -2.99
N CYS A 204 17.88 -1.06 -2.49
CA CYS A 204 17.16 -0.09 -3.33
C CYS A 204 18.11 0.80 -4.10
N SER A 205 19.08 1.42 -3.43
CA SER A 205 20.07 2.29 -4.06
C SER A 205 20.84 1.57 -5.17
N ASN A 206 21.33 0.37 -4.88
CA ASN A 206 22.06 -0.46 -5.83
C ASN A 206 21.18 -0.89 -7.02
N ALA A 207 19.94 -1.29 -6.79
CA ALA A 207 19.00 -1.69 -7.84
C ALA A 207 18.70 -0.54 -8.79
N LEU A 208 18.44 0.64 -8.24
CA LEU A 208 18.15 1.84 -9.03
C LEU A 208 19.39 2.33 -9.79
N ALA A 209 20.58 2.29 -9.18
CA ALA A 209 21.83 2.61 -9.87
C ALA A 209 22.09 1.69 -11.07
N ILE A 210 21.84 0.38 -10.91
CA ILE A 210 21.97 -0.58 -12.01
C ILE A 210 20.91 -0.26 -13.08
N PHE A 211 19.64 -0.06 -12.72
CA PHE A 211 18.55 0.24 -13.65
C PHE A 211 18.84 1.51 -14.46
N ASP A 212 19.20 2.59 -13.78
CA ASP A 212 19.40 3.91 -14.40
C ASP A 212 20.65 3.93 -15.32
N SER A 213 21.65 3.07 -15.09
CA SER A 213 22.89 3.03 -15.86
C SER A 213 22.72 2.61 -17.33
N PHE A 214 21.63 1.92 -17.68
CA PHE A 214 21.35 1.47 -19.04
C PHE A 214 19.89 1.70 -19.49
N LYS A 215 19.28 2.76 -18.94
CA LYS A 215 17.89 3.15 -19.20
C LYS A 215 17.53 3.24 -20.70
N GLY A 216 18.47 3.65 -21.57
CA GLY A 216 18.25 3.69 -23.01
C GLY A 216 18.23 2.33 -23.72
N THR A 217 18.63 1.24 -23.04
CA THR A 217 18.86 -0.07 -23.67
C THR A 217 17.86 -1.13 -23.21
N HIS A 218 17.35 -1.05 -21.99
CA HIS A 218 16.49 -2.11 -21.44
C HIS A 218 15.02 -2.02 -21.87
N GLY A 219 14.57 -0.86 -22.40
CA GLY A 219 13.19 -0.68 -22.88
C GLY A 219 12.13 -0.69 -21.75
N LEU A 220 12.52 -0.31 -20.54
CA LEU A 220 11.67 -0.14 -19.37
C LEU A 220 11.56 1.34 -19.01
N ASP A 221 10.43 1.75 -18.43
CA ASP A 221 10.14 3.15 -18.15
C ASP A 221 10.17 3.50 -16.64
N LYS A 222 9.63 4.68 -16.30
CA LYS A 222 9.55 5.18 -14.93
C LYS A 222 8.70 4.27 -14.03
N ARG A 223 7.65 3.63 -14.57
CA ARG A 223 6.76 2.79 -13.78
C ARG A 223 7.41 1.46 -13.40
N GLU A 224 8.17 0.85 -14.31
CA GLU A 224 8.97 -0.34 -14.00
C GLU A 224 10.10 -0.03 -13.02
N ARG A 225 10.68 1.17 -13.08
CA ARG A 225 11.64 1.64 -12.08
C ARG A 225 11.03 1.68 -10.68
N LEU A 226 9.80 2.18 -10.55
CA LEU A 226 9.06 2.17 -9.29
C LEU A 226 8.76 0.74 -8.82
N GLN A 227 8.34 -0.15 -9.72
CA GLN A 227 8.10 -1.57 -9.40
C GLN A 227 9.38 -2.25 -8.87
N LEU A 228 10.53 -1.97 -9.47
CA LEU A 228 11.81 -2.47 -8.98
C LEU A 228 12.14 -1.95 -7.58
N GLN A 229 11.91 -0.67 -7.33
CA GLN A 229 12.12 -0.06 -6.01
C GLN A 229 11.25 -0.72 -4.94
N ILE A 230 9.97 -0.93 -5.23
CA ILE A 230 9.04 -1.59 -4.30
C ILE A 230 9.45 -3.05 -4.08
N ALA A 231 9.85 -3.77 -5.14
CA ALA A 231 10.35 -5.13 -5.01
C ALA A 231 11.60 -5.18 -4.13
N ALA A 232 12.51 -4.20 -4.26
CA ALA A 232 13.70 -4.08 -3.42
C ALA A 232 13.36 -3.77 -1.95
N ILE A 233 12.32 -2.98 -1.69
CA ILE A 233 11.84 -2.72 -0.31
C ILE A 233 11.24 -3.99 0.31
N LEU A 234 10.51 -4.78 -0.45
CA LEU A 234 9.69 -5.87 0.09
C LEU A 234 10.36 -7.26 0.01
N HIS A 235 11.53 -7.38 -0.64
CA HIS A 235 12.14 -8.68 -0.95
C HIS A 235 12.43 -9.54 0.29
N CYS A 236 12.62 -8.94 1.45
CA CYS A 236 13.00 -9.65 2.67
C CYS A 236 11.87 -9.81 3.70
N CYS A 237 10.62 -9.38 3.41
CA CYS A 237 9.50 -9.43 4.35
C CYS A 237 9.21 -10.84 4.87
N GLY A 238 9.38 -11.86 4.04
CA GLY A 238 9.14 -13.25 4.40
C GLY A 238 10.13 -13.81 5.43
N LYS A 239 11.29 -13.18 5.64
CA LYS A 239 12.26 -13.59 6.66
C LYS A 239 11.68 -13.57 8.07
N TYR A 240 10.70 -12.71 8.32
CA TYR A 240 9.99 -12.63 9.59
C TYR A 240 9.26 -13.93 9.94
N ILE A 241 8.80 -14.67 8.93
CA ILE A 241 8.05 -15.92 9.11
C ILE A 241 9.00 -17.13 8.97
N ASN A 242 9.81 -17.18 7.90
CA ASN A 242 10.74 -18.28 7.67
C ASN A 242 11.93 -17.80 6.84
N MET A 243 13.14 -18.05 7.36
CA MET A 243 14.39 -17.64 6.71
C MET A 243 14.66 -18.41 5.41
N ASN A 244 14.33 -19.71 5.35
CA ASN A 244 14.64 -20.58 4.21
C ASN A 244 13.73 -20.29 3.02
N GLU A 245 12.44 -20.09 3.25
CA GLU A 245 11.42 -19.83 2.24
C GLU A 245 11.08 -18.34 2.10
N SER A 246 12.00 -17.47 2.51
CA SER A 246 11.73 -16.03 2.70
C SER A 246 11.18 -15.34 1.46
N THR A 247 11.70 -15.62 0.25
CA THR A 247 11.23 -14.97 -0.98
C THR A 247 9.87 -15.49 -1.45
N LEU A 248 9.58 -16.77 -1.22
CA LEU A 248 8.26 -17.34 -1.50
C LEU A 248 7.21 -16.76 -0.55
N ILE A 249 7.54 -16.64 0.72
CA ILE A 249 6.65 -16.03 1.71
C ILE A 249 6.48 -14.53 1.43
N SER A 250 7.54 -13.81 1.03
CA SER A 250 7.43 -12.41 0.58
C SER A 250 6.46 -12.28 -0.61
N TYR A 251 6.50 -13.23 -1.56
CA TYR A 251 5.53 -13.28 -2.66
C TYR A 251 4.10 -13.33 -2.14
N TYR A 252 3.79 -14.23 -1.21
CA TYR A 252 2.43 -14.35 -0.64
C TYR A 252 2.03 -13.12 0.18
N ILE A 253 2.94 -12.53 0.95
CA ILE A 253 2.70 -11.30 1.69
C ILE A 253 2.31 -10.17 0.72
N ILE A 254 3.06 -9.99 -0.36
CA ILE A 254 2.80 -8.95 -1.37
C ILE A 254 1.45 -9.19 -2.05
N MET A 255 1.13 -10.44 -2.41
CA MET A 255 -0.13 -10.79 -3.04
C MET A 255 -1.35 -10.60 -2.12
N ALA A 256 -1.19 -10.89 -0.83
CA ALA A 256 -2.25 -10.76 0.17
C ALA A 256 -2.44 -9.33 0.71
N THR A 257 -1.48 -8.42 0.44
CA THR A 257 -1.54 -7.04 0.96
C THR A 257 -1.95 -6.07 -0.14
N GLU A 258 -2.90 -5.19 0.15
CA GLU A 258 -3.19 -4.07 -0.72
C GLU A 258 -2.16 -2.96 -0.50
N ILE A 259 -1.47 -2.58 -1.56
CA ILE A 259 -0.56 -1.44 -1.60
C ILE A 259 -1.24 -0.36 -2.43
N LEU A 260 -1.58 0.75 -1.79
CA LEU A 260 -2.28 1.85 -2.44
C LEU A 260 -1.51 2.34 -3.68
N GLY A 261 -2.23 2.58 -4.77
CA GLY A 261 -1.65 3.07 -6.03
C GLY A 261 -1.02 1.98 -6.90
N LEU A 262 -1.07 0.71 -6.48
CA LEU A 262 -0.70 -0.44 -7.31
C LEU A 262 -1.95 -1.21 -7.76
N SER A 263 -2.06 -1.45 -9.05
CA SER A 263 -3.05 -2.39 -9.58
C SER A 263 -2.74 -3.83 -9.15
N HIS A 264 -3.74 -4.71 -9.21
CA HIS A 264 -3.54 -6.13 -8.94
C HIS A 264 -2.42 -6.74 -9.82
N LYS A 265 -2.39 -6.34 -11.10
CA LYS A 265 -1.37 -6.78 -12.05
C LYS A 265 0.05 -6.34 -11.63
N GLU A 266 0.23 -5.09 -11.26
CA GLU A 266 1.54 -4.58 -10.82
C GLU A 266 2.00 -5.26 -9.53
N ARG A 267 1.08 -5.51 -8.61
CA ARG A 267 1.36 -6.25 -7.39
C ARG A 267 1.81 -7.68 -7.67
N GLU A 268 1.16 -8.37 -8.62
CA GLU A 268 1.56 -9.69 -9.08
C GLU A 268 2.96 -9.68 -9.73
N GLU A 269 3.25 -8.66 -10.56
CA GLU A 269 4.56 -8.47 -11.16
C GLU A 269 5.64 -8.28 -10.09
N ILE A 270 5.41 -7.38 -9.12
CA ILE A 270 6.34 -7.12 -8.00
C ILE A 270 6.56 -8.39 -7.16
N ALA A 271 5.50 -9.11 -6.84
CA ALA A 271 5.58 -10.36 -6.10
C ALA A 271 6.44 -11.40 -6.83
N ASN A 272 6.28 -11.52 -8.15
CA ASN A 272 7.09 -12.41 -8.96
C ASN A 272 8.55 -11.94 -9.08
N ILE A 273 8.82 -10.64 -9.19
CA ILE A 273 10.19 -10.09 -9.15
C ILE A 273 10.89 -10.53 -7.85
N VAL A 274 10.21 -10.40 -6.71
CA VAL A 274 10.72 -10.83 -5.41
C VAL A 274 10.93 -12.35 -5.35
N ARG A 275 9.96 -13.14 -5.80
CA ARG A 275 10.06 -14.61 -5.83
C ARG A 275 11.28 -15.07 -6.62
N TYR A 276 11.48 -14.49 -7.80
CA TYR A 276 12.57 -14.87 -8.70
C TYR A 276 13.89 -14.13 -8.40
N ASN A 277 13.98 -13.39 -7.32
CA ASN A 277 15.26 -12.91 -6.80
C ASN A 277 16.17 -14.08 -6.39
N VAL A 278 15.63 -15.16 -5.83
CA VAL A 278 16.38 -16.35 -5.41
C VAL A 278 16.02 -17.56 -6.25
N TYR A 279 14.73 -17.82 -6.46
CA TYR A 279 14.29 -19.02 -7.20
C TYR A 279 14.65 -18.96 -8.68
N TYR A 280 14.80 -20.15 -9.27
CA TYR A 280 14.98 -20.27 -10.70
C TYR A 280 13.76 -19.74 -11.45
N LEU A 281 13.98 -18.84 -12.40
CA LEU A 281 12.94 -18.36 -13.29
C LEU A 281 12.72 -19.38 -14.41
N PRO A 282 11.56 -20.06 -14.48
CA PRO A 282 11.28 -21.03 -15.53
C PRO A 282 11.20 -20.34 -16.90
N SER A 283 11.22 -21.13 -17.99
CA SER A 283 10.98 -20.57 -19.33
C SER A 283 9.57 -19.99 -19.45
N ALA A 284 9.36 -19.04 -20.36
CA ALA A 284 8.06 -18.38 -20.54
C ALA A 284 6.89 -19.37 -20.70
N ALA A 285 7.09 -20.47 -21.46
CA ALA A 285 6.08 -21.49 -21.64
C ALA A 285 5.72 -22.24 -20.34
N LYS A 286 6.69 -22.45 -19.43
CA LYS A 286 6.45 -23.09 -18.12
C LYS A 286 5.97 -22.10 -17.06
N ALA A 287 6.20 -20.81 -17.27
CA ALA A 287 5.77 -19.76 -16.35
C ALA A 287 4.31 -19.33 -16.59
N SER A 288 3.67 -19.75 -17.66
CA SER A 288 2.33 -19.29 -18.09
C SER A 288 1.21 -19.49 -17.04
N GLY A 289 1.41 -20.36 -16.06
CA GLY A 289 0.48 -20.52 -14.93
C GLY A 289 0.68 -19.49 -13.79
N THR A 290 1.80 -18.76 -13.78
CA THR A 290 2.15 -17.83 -12.70
C THR A 290 2.50 -16.43 -13.19
N ILE A 291 2.88 -16.26 -14.46
CA ILE A 291 3.21 -14.98 -15.07
C ILE A 291 2.57 -14.95 -16.47
N LYS A 292 1.79 -13.92 -16.76
CA LYS A 292 1.26 -13.72 -18.12
C LYS A 292 2.42 -13.58 -19.10
N THR A 293 2.33 -14.22 -20.27
CA THR A 293 3.39 -14.25 -21.27
C THR A 293 3.88 -12.85 -21.66
N ALA A 294 2.96 -11.88 -21.77
CA ALA A 294 3.29 -10.49 -22.08
C ALA A 294 4.18 -9.81 -21.00
N ASP A 295 4.04 -10.23 -19.75
CA ASP A 295 4.73 -9.59 -18.61
C ASP A 295 6.02 -10.32 -18.22
N TYR A 296 6.23 -11.54 -18.78
CA TYR A 296 7.37 -12.40 -18.46
C TYR A 296 8.73 -11.69 -18.62
N MET A 297 8.94 -11.01 -19.75
CA MET A 297 10.22 -10.35 -19.99
C MET A 297 10.46 -9.17 -19.06
N LYS A 298 9.42 -8.43 -18.68
CA LYS A 298 9.50 -7.36 -17.69
C LYS A 298 9.93 -7.91 -16.33
N VAL A 299 9.21 -8.91 -15.82
CA VAL A 299 9.53 -9.57 -14.55
C VAL A 299 10.95 -10.14 -14.58
N ALA A 300 11.35 -10.83 -15.67
CA ALA A 300 12.68 -11.39 -15.82
C ALA A 300 13.79 -10.32 -15.75
N LYS A 301 13.59 -9.19 -16.43
CA LYS A 301 14.53 -8.06 -16.44
C LYS A 301 14.68 -7.47 -15.06
N LEU A 302 13.58 -7.17 -14.37
CA LEU A 302 13.61 -6.55 -13.04
C LEU A 302 14.15 -7.51 -11.98
N ALA A 303 13.79 -8.81 -12.03
CA ALA A 303 14.34 -9.81 -11.12
C ALA A 303 15.85 -10.00 -11.31
N ALA A 304 16.35 -9.91 -12.55
CA ALA A 304 17.78 -9.99 -12.82
C ALA A 304 18.55 -8.83 -12.19
N ILE A 305 18.01 -7.61 -12.23
CA ILE A 305 18.59 -6.44 -11.57
C ILE A 305 18.57 -6.60 -10.06
N LEU A 306 17.41 -6.98 -9.50
CA LEU A 306 17.26 -7.16 -8.04
C LEU A 306 18.25 -8.20 -7.50
N ARG A 307 18.48 -9.31 -8.22
CA ARG A 307 19.48 -10.33 -7.84
C ARG A 307 20.88 -9.77 -7.70
N LEU A 308 21.30 -8.90 -8.62
CA LEU A 308 22.62 -8.29 -8.55
C LEU A 308 22.69 -7.29 -7.40
N ALA A 309 21.63 -6.51 -7.18
CA ALA A 309 21.56 -5.52 -6.12
C ALA A 309 21.56 -6.15 -4.71
N ASP A 310 20.81 -7.22 -4.51
CA ASP A 310 20.70 -7.93 -3.22
C ASP A 310 22.08 -8.51 -2.78
N VAL A 311 22.83 -9.08 -3.71
CA VAL A 311 24.13 -9.67 -3.38
C VAL A 311 25.24 -8.64 -3.11
N LEU A 312 25.06 -7.37 -3.47
CA LEU A 312 26.00 -6.31 -3.12
C LEU A 312 26.00 -5.96 -1.62
N ASP A 313 24.96 -6.37 -0.89
CA ASP A 313 24.90 -6.28 0.57
C ASP A 313 24.59 -7.64 1.22
N LYS A 314 25.27 -8.68 0.73
CA LYS A 314 25.04 -10.06 1.19
C LYS A 314 25.28 -10.26 2.67
N SER A 315 26.23 -9.55 3.24
CA SER A 315 26.56 -9.56 4.66
C SER A 315 25.58 -8.78 5.53
N HIS A 316 24.68 -7.97 4.96
CA HIS A 316 23.80 -7.01 5.65
C HIS A 316 24.56 -5.99 6.51
N LYS A 317 25.80 -5.66 6.13
CA LYS A 317 26.68 -4.74 6.86
C LYS A 317 26.89 -3.41 6.13
N GLN A 318 26.25 -3.22 4.97
CA GLN A 318 26.38 -2.01 4.13
C GLN A 318 27.84 -1.61 3.89
N LYS A 319 28.69 -2.60 3.60
CA LYS A 319 30.13 -2.40 3.39
C LYS A 319 30.48 -1.57 2.17
N ILE A 320 29.60 -1.48 1.19
CA ILE A 320 29.78 -0.74 -0.05
C ILE A 320 29.14 0.63 0.11
N ASP A 321 29.97 1.68 0.12
CA ASP A 321 29.51 3.06 0.30
C ASP A 321 28.74 3.57 -0.91
N SER A 322 29.21 3.23 -2.12
CA SER A 322 28.54 3.59 -3.37
C SER A 322 28.92 2.64 -4.50
N VAL A 323 28.05 2.57 -5.50
CA VAL A 323 28.31 1.81 -6.72
C VAL A 323 28.32 2.73 -7.93
N ARG A 324 29.28 2.54 -8.83
CA ARG A 324 29.27 3.11 -10.16
C ARG A 324 29.08 2.01 -11.18
N VAL A 325 28.10 2.20 -12.05
CA VAL A 325 27.73 1.20 -13.05
C VAL A 325 28.01 1.75 -14.44
N THR A 326 28.72 0.99 -15.24
CA THR A 326 29.02 1.34 -16.63
C THR A 326 28.85 0.14 -17.53
N ILE A 327 28.41 0.37 -18.77
CA ILE A 327 28.30 -0.67 -19.80
C ILE A 327 29.25 -0.34 -20.94
N LYS A 328 30.11 -1.31 -21.26
CA LYS A 328 30.99 -1.25 -22.43
C LYS A 328 31.20 -2.67 -22.98
N ASN A 329 31.15 -2.84 -24.30
CA ASN A 329 31.44 -4.10 -24.99
C ASN A 329 30.74 -5.30 -24.34
N ASP A 330 29.42 -5.24 -24.22
CA ASP A 330 28.57 -6.30 -23.64
C ASP A 330 28.93 -6.71 -22.20
N THR A 331 29.60 -5.80 -21.49
CA THR A 331 29.96 -5.99 -20.08
C THR A 331 29.39 -4.89 -19.23
N LEU A 332 28.56 -5.26 -18.23
CA LEU A 332 28.12 -4.38 -17.16
C LEU A 332 29.17 -4.43 -16.05
N THR A 333 29.92 -3.35 -15.88
CA THR A 333 30.89 -3.23 -14.79
C THR A 333 30.28 -2.46 -13.65
N ILE A 334 30.16 -3.10 -12.50
CA ILE A 334 29.78 -2.47 -11.22
C ILE A 334 31.08 -2.27 -10.45
N VAL A 335 31.41 -1.01 -10.18
CA VAL A 335 32.56 -0.63 -9.36
C VAL A 335 32.05 -0.27 -7.98
N ALA A 336 32.35 -1.08 -6.99
CA ALA A 336 32.02 -0.88 -5.59
C ALA A 336 33.12 -0.04 -4.92
N ASP A 337 32.76 1.14 -4.42
CA ASP A 337 33.64 1.99 -3.64
C ASP A 337 33.54 1.55 -2.16
N THR A 338 34.65 1.01 -1.63
CA THR A 338 34.67 0.50 -0.24
C THR A 338 36.11 0.26 0.24
N PHE A 339 36.33 0.49 1.54
CA PHE A 339 37.56 0.09 2.24
C PHE A 339 37.43 -1.29 2.91
N GLU A 340 36.17 -1.79 3.05
CA GLU A 340 35.87 -3.04 3.72
C GLU A 340 36.21 -4.26 2.86
N ASP A 341 36.35 -5.41 3.49
CA ASP A 341 36.44 -6.70 2.79
C ASP A 341 35.08 -7.14 2.27
N ILE A 342 34.95 -7.21 0.95
CA ILE A 342 33.74 -7.64 0.22
C ILE A 342 33.92 -9.00 -0.47
N THR A 343 34.80 -9.85 0.05
CA THR A 343 35.05 -11.19 -0.52
C THR A 343 33.78 -12.02 -0.62
N LEU A 344 32.88 -11.94 0.39
CA LEU A 344 31.60 -12.63 0.39
C LEU A 344 30.69 -12.14 -0.75
N GLU A 345 30.58 -10.82 -0.91
CA GLU A 345 29.79 -10.18 -1.95
C GLU A 345 30.31 -10.56 -3.35
N ILE A 346 31.64 -10.50 -3.55
CA ILE A 346 32.27 -10.87 -4.84
C ILE A 346 32.02 -12.33 -5.17
N GLY A 347 32.17 -13.23 -4.21
CA GLY A 347 31.93 -14.67 -4.40
C GLY A 347 30.49 -14.95 -4.80
N THR A 348 29.53 -14.45 -3.99
CA THR A 348 28.11 -14.64 -4.23
C THR A 348 27.64 -13.94 -5.52
N PHE A 349 28.21 -12.79 -5.87
CA PHE A 349 27.86 -12.06 -7.09
C PHE A 349 28.12 -12.92 -8.35
N LYS A 350 29.25 -13.62 -8.42
CA LYS A 350 29.57 -14.49 -9.55
C LYS A 350 28.51 -15.57 -9.79
N GLU A 351 27.94 -16.13 -8.72
CA GLU A 351 26.90 -17.17 -8.80
C GLU A 351 25.55 -16.61 -9.29
N LYS A 352 25.29 -15.32 -9.07
CA LYS A 352 23.99 -14.68 -9.39
C LYS A 352 23.91 -14.02 -10.76
N THR A 353 25.01 -13.98 -11.51
CA THR A 353 25.11 -13.31 -12.83
C THR A 353 24.34 -14.00 -13.96
N ALA A 354 24.04 -15.30 -13.84
CA ALA A 354 23.50 -16.13 -14.92
C ALA A 354 22.16 -15.59 -15.48
N LEU A 355 21.23 -15.18 -14.61
CA LEU A 355 19.94 -14.66 -15.05
C LEU A 355 20.12 -13.34 -15.81
N PHE A 356 20.95 -12.45 -15.31
CA PHE A 356 21.21 -11.15 -15.96
C PHE A 356 21.79 -11.34 -17.35
N LYS A 357 22.80 -12.23 -17.49
CA LYS A 357 23.40 -12.55 -18.79
C LYS A 357 22.36 -13.18 -19.73
N LYS A 358 21.51 -14.06 -19.25
CA LYS A 358 20.45 -14.70 -20.05
C LYS A 358 19.44 -13.71 -20.59
N VAL A 359 19.04 -12.73 -19.77
CA VAL A 359 17.95 -11.79 -20.07
C VAL A 359 18.43 -10.61 -20.91
N TYR A 360 19.61 -10.10 -20.61
CA TYR A 360 20.15 -8.88 -21.25
C TYR A 360 21.23 -9.15 -22.30
N GLY A 361 21.77 -10.37 -22.37
CA GLY A 361 22.95 -10.68 -23.22
C GLY A 361 24.26 -10.07 -22.70
N ILE A 362 24.22 -9.32 -21.60
CA ILE A 362 25.33 -8.53 -21.04
C ILE A 362 25.93 -9.31 -19.86
N LYS A 363 27.26 -9.36 -19.77
CA LYS A 363 27.99 -10.03 -18.68
C LYS A 363 28.21 -9.06 -17.52
N PRO A 364 27.61 -9.25 -16.33
CA PRO A 364 27.90 -8.40 -15.16
C PRO A 364 29.23 -8.81 -14.50
N VAL A 365 29.99 -7.80 -14.08
CA VAL A 365 31.28 -7.93 -13.38
C VAL A 365 31.31 -6.97 -12.21
N LEU A 366 31.66 -7.47 -11.03
CA LEU A 366 31.89 -6.66 -9.83
C LEU A 366 33.40 -6.40 -9.66
N LYS A 367 33.77 -5.14 -9.48
CA LYS A 367 35.13 -4.72 -9.18
C LYS A 367 35.13 -3.90 -7.90
N GLN A 368 36.09 -4.16 -7.02
CA GLN A 368 36.32 -3.31 -5.84
C GLN A 368 37.25 -2.17 -6.21
N ARG A 369 36.92 -0.98 -5.78
CA ARG A 369 37.83 0.19 -5.75
C ARG A 369 37.98 0.59 -4.29
N ARG A 370 39.22 0.57 -3.81
CA ARG A 370 39.57 1.18 -2.52
C ARG A 370 39.50 2.68 -2.73
N GLY A 371 38.64 3.40 -2.01
CA GLY A 371 38.59 4.85 -2.06
C GLY A 371 39.94 5.47 -1.78
N LEU A 372 40.24 6.61 -2.44
CA LEU A 372 41.41 7.43 -2.14
C LEU A 372 41.19 8.20 -0.85
#